data_09d7a65a538b4e2a1a33a212447ba505
#
_entry.id   09d7a65a538b4e2a1a33a212447ba505
#
_cell.length_a   1.000
_cell.length_b   1.000
_cell.length_c   1.000
_cell.angle_alpha   90.00
_cell.angle_beta   90.00
_cell.angle_gamma   90.00
#
_symmetry.space_group_name_H-M   'P 1'
#
loop_
_entity.id
_entity.type
_entity.pdbx_description
1 polymer ?
#
loop_
_entity_poly.entity_id
_entity_poly.type
_entity_poly.pdbx_seq_one_letter_code
_entity_poly.pdbx_strand_id
1 'polypeptide(L)'
;MHIYDQTRNGALALHAQARIWATGCAWRSSLFEFVMFGIKQAWACLYGGAMLALLILTMLFWPKEGAVLSRFDFLFLAAIALQVLLVALKLERLEEVKVIAIFHVVGTIMELFKTHMGSWTYPGDAFFKIGGVPLFTGFMYACVGSYIARITRLMDLRFSHYPPIWTTWVLAIGAYVNFFTHHFGPDIRVGLYLLSILIFARTRVYFTPDQKARWMPMLIGFLLVSLFIWFAENIGTFTNTWIYPHQKGGWHMVPFSKMGAWYLLMLLSFVLVTHVHPPKPPSPITKTPDP
;
A
#
# COMPACT_ATOMS: atom_id res chain seq x y z
N MET A 1 17.40 3.48 -26.55
CA MET A 1 17.17 2.02 -26.67
C MET A 1 18.40 1.21 -26.23
N HIS A 2 19.61 1.50 -26.73
CA HIS A 2 20.85 0.74 -26.43
C HIS A 2 21.26 0.69 -24.94
N ILE A 3 21.15 1.80 -24.20
CA ILE A 3 21.51 1.88 -22.76
C ILE A 3 20.55 1.05 -21.90
N TYR A 4 19.25 1.07 -22.22
CA TYR A 4 18.24 0.29 -21.49
C TYR A 4 18.48 -1.24 -21.66
N ASP A 5 18.84 -1.67 -22.87
CA ASP A 5 19.14 -3.09 -23.12
C ASP A 5 20.43 -3.53 -22.44
N GLN A 6 21.45 -2.68 -22.36
CA GLN A 6 22.70 -2.98 -21.64
C GLN A 6 22.47 -3.08 -20.13
N THR A 7 21.72 -2.16 -19.52
CA THR A 7 21.42 -2.21 -18.08
C THR A 7 20.55 -3.42 -17.72
N ARG A 8 19.57 -3.75 -18.56
CA ARG A 8 18.74 -4.94 -18.40
C ARG A 8 19.56 -6.24 -18.48
N ASN A 9 20.45 -6.34 -19.47
CA ASN A 9 21.32 -7.54 -19.65
C ASN A 9 22.32 -7.66 -18.50
N GLY A 10 22.88 -6.55 -18.01
CA GLY A 10 23.73 -6.53 -16.82
C GLY A 10 23.01 -7.00 -15.56
N ALA A 11 21.78 -6.52 -15.33
CA ALA A 11 20.97 -6.95 -14.19
C ALA A 11 20.61 -8.44 -14.26
N LEU A 12 20.28 -8.95 -15.44
CA LEU A 12 19.99 -10.38 -15.65
C LEU A 12 21.24 -11.25 -15.42
N ALA A 13 22.42 -10.80 -15.86
CA ALA A 13 23.67 -11.50 -15.63
C ALA A 13 24.03 -11.55 -14.13
N LEU A 14 23.90 -10.43 -13.42
CA LEU A 14 24.11 -10.36 -11.97
C LEU A 14 23.15 -11.28 -11.21
N HIS A 15 21.88 -11.27 -11.58
CA HIS A 15 20.89 -12.17 -10.99
C HIS A 15 21.23 -13.64 -11.22
N ALA A 16 21.66 -14.01 -12.44
CA ALA A 16 22.07 -15.37 -12.76
C ALA A 16 23.31 -15.81 -11.95
N GLN A 17 24.34 -14.94 -11.83
CA GLN A 17 25.53 -15.21 -11.02
C GLN A 17 25.19 -15.36 -9.52
N ALA A 18 24.36 -14.47 -8.98
CA ALA A 18 23.91 -14.54 -7.58
C ALA A 18 23.10 -15.82 -7.32
N ARG A 19 22.31 -16.26 -8.29
CA ARG A 19 21.57 -17.52 -8.21
C ARG A 19 22.52 -18.74 -8.19
N ILE A 20 23.54 -18.76 -9.04
CA ILE A 20 24.57 -19.81 -9.04
C ILE A 20 25.29 -19.86 -7.68
N TRP A 21 25.68 -18.71 -7.14
CA TRP A 21 26.26 -18.61 -5.80
C TRP A 21 25.32 -19.17 -4.70
N ALA A 22 24.02 -18.94 -4.84
CA ALA A 22 23.00 -19.39 -3.89
C ALA A 22 22.78 -20.91 -3.90
N THR A 23 23.07 -21.61 -5.01
CA THR A 23 22.92 -23.08 -5.09
C THR A 23 23.93 -23.85 -4.26
N GLY A 24 25.05 -23.22 -3.87
CA GLY A 24 26.14 -23.88 -3.17
C GLY A 24 25.89 -24.27 -1.71
N CYS A 25 24.85 -23.71 -1.04
CA CYS A 25 24.56 -23.98 0.36
C CYS A 25 23.15 -23.53 0.76
N ALA A 26 22.50 -24.24 1.70
CA ALA A 26 21.13 -23.97 2.11
C ALA A 26 20.92 -22.57 2.67
N TRP A 27 21.86 -22.05 3.49
CA TRP A 27 21.74 -20.68 4.03
C TRP A 27 21.88 -19.61 2.95
N ARG A 28 22.76 -19.82 1.94
CA ARG A 28 22.89 -18.89 0.80
C ARG A 28 21.60 -18.82 -0.01
N SER A 29 21.00 -20.00 -0.26
CA SER A 29 19.70 -20.08 -0.93
C SER A 29 18.61 -19.30 -0.15
N SER A 30 18.55 -19.46 1.17
CA SER A 30 17.58 -18.74 2.00
C SER A 30 17.84 -17.23 2.02
N LEU A 31 19.09 -16.81 2.11
CA LEU A 31 19.49 -15.41 2.04
C LEU A 31 19.12 -14.79 0.68
N PHE A 32 19.41 -15.49 -0.41
CA PHE A 32 19.08 -15.03 -1.75
C PHE A 32 17.57 -14.85 -1.94
N GLU A 33 16.76 -15.83 -1.54
CA GLU A 33 15.30 -15.75 -1.57
C GLU A 33 14.79 -14.58 -0.72
N PHE A 34 15.39 -14.33 0.46
CA PHE A 34 15.04 -13.20 1.31
C PHE A 34 15.38 -11.85 0.66
N VAL A 35 16.57 -11.74 0.05
CA VAL A 35 16.97 -10.53 -0.70
C VAL A 35 16.02 -10.31 -1.89
N MET A 36 15.68 -11.34 -2.64
CA MET A 36 14.72 -11.25 -3.75
C MET A 36 13.32 -10.87 -3.27
N PHE A 37 12.90 -11.37 -2.11
CA PHE A 37 11.67 -10.91 -1.46
C PHE A 37 11.73 -9.41 -1.19
N GLY A 38 12.80 -8.91 -0.56
CA GLY A 38 12.97 -7.48 -0.28
C GLY A 38 12.98 -6.61 -1.54
N ILE A 39 13.69 -7.02 -2.59
CA ILE A 39 13.72 -6.31 -3.88
C ILE A 39 12.32 -6.24 -4.49
N LYS A 40 11.57 -7.34 -4.51
CA LYS A 40 10.20 -7.35 -5.03
C LYS A 40 9.25 -6.51 -4.18
N GLN A 41 9.42 -6.49 -2.86
CA GLN A 41 8.67 -5.59 -1.97
C GLN A 41 8.95 -4.12 -2.29
N ALA A 42 10.23 -3.74 -2.38
CA ALA A 42 10.62 -2.37 -2.75
C ALA A 42 10.07 -1.98 -4.12
N TRP A 43 10.12 -2.89 -5.09
CA TRP A 43 9.55 -2.67 -6.42
C TRP A 43 8.03 -2.54 -6.41
N ALA A 44 7.33 -3.32 -5.57
CA ALA A 44 5.89 -3.19 -5.39
C ALA A 44 5.51 -1.85 -4.73
N CYS A 45 6.35 -1.34 -3.83
CA CYS A 45 6.18 -0.05 -3.17
C CYS A 45 6.61 1.16 -4.02
N LEU A 46 6.99 1.00 -5.29
CA LEU A 46 7.60 2.06 -6.09
C LEU A 46 6.75 3.35 -6.11
N TYR A 47 5.44 3.24 -6.35
CA TYR A 47 4.54 4.41 -6.35
C TYR A 47 4.44 5.05 -4.95
N GLY A 48 4.14 4.25 -3.93
CA GLY A 48 4.03 4.72 -2.54
C GLY A 48 5.36 5.27 -2.01
N GLY A 49 6.47 4.60 -2.31
CA GLY A 49 7.81 5.05 -1.93
C GLY A 49 8.20 6.38 -2.58
N ALA A 50 7.86 6.56 -3.87
CA ALA A 50 8.09 7.83 -4.56
C ALA A 50 7.22 8.96 -3.97
N MET A 51 5.95 8.68 -3.63
CA MET A 51 5.09 9.66 -2.95
C MET A 51 5.65 10.05 -1.58
N LEU A 52 6.10 9.09 -0.76
CA LEU A 52 6.74 9.39 0.53
C LEU A 52 8.03 10.18 0.37
N ALA A 53 8.84 9.86 -0.64
CA ALA A 53 10.04 10.64 -0.96
C ALA A 53 9.67 12.09 -1.34
N LEU A 54 8.62 12.30 -2.13
CA LEU A 54 8.12 13.64 -2.46
C LEU A 54 7.65 14.41 -1.23
N LEU A 55 6.99 13.76 -0.26
CA LEU A 55 6.60 14.39 1.00
C LEU A 55 7.84 14.89 1.76
N ILE A 56 8.89 14.06 1.86
CA ILE A 56 10.14 14.41 2.55
C ILE A 56 10.88 15.51 1.79
N LEU A 57 11.07 15.36 0.47
CA LEU A 57 11.80 16.35 -0.34
C LEU A 57 11.10 17.71 -0.34
N THR A 58 9.76 17.73 -0.44
CA THR A 58 9.03 18.99 -0.36
C THR A 58 9.05 19.60 1.04
N MET A 59 9.12 18.82 2.11
CA MET A 59 9.35 19.36 3.45
C MET A 59 10.71 20.02 3.56
N LEU A 60 11.76 19.42 2.98
CA LEU A 60 13.13 19.89 3.12
C LEU A 60 13.45 21.09 2.21
N PHE A 61 12.93 21.08 0.98
CA PHE A 61 13.39 22.00 -0.08
C PHE A 61 12.30 22.95 -0.60
N TRP A 62 11.04 22.83 -0.15
CA TRP A 62 9.98 23.70 -0.63
C TRP A 62 10.17 25.14 -0.12
N PRO A 63 10.12 26.18 -0.99
CA PRO A 63 10.22 27.56 -0.57
C PRO A 63 9.11 27.92 0.43
N LYS A 64 9.48 28.54 1.54
CA LYS A 64 8.51 28.99 2.56
C LYS A 64 7.72 30.21 2.11
N GLU A 65 8.32 31.05 1.27
CA GLU A 65 7.73 32.28 0.72
C GLU A 65 8.02 32.38 -0.77
N GLY A 66 7.16 33.05 -1.51
CA GLY A 66 7.35 33.34 -2.94
C GLY A 66 7.21 32.14 -3.89
N ALA A 67 6.73 31.00 -3.44
CA ALA A 67 6.48 29.87 -4.33
C ALA A 67 5.29 30.19 -5.26
N VAL A 68 5.49 30.03 -6.57
CA VAL A 68 4.45 30.23 -7.59
C VAL A 68 3.32 29.20 -7.45
N LEU A 69 3.64 28.01 -6.98
CA LEU A 69 2.72 26.90 -6.77
C LEU A 69 2.74 26.51 -5.29
N SER A 70 1.58 26.17 -4.73
CA SER A 70 1.54 25.64 -3.36
C SER A 70 2.19 24.25 -3.29
N ARG A 71 2.72 23.88 -2.11
CA ARG A 71 3.29 22.55 -1.88
C ARG A 71 2.30 21.43 -2.21
N PHE A 72 1.04 21.60 -1.84
CA PHE A 72 0.00 20.58 -2.04
C PHE A 72 -0.43 20.47 -3.49
N ASP A 73 -0.45 21.58 -4.23
CA ASP A 73 -0.71 21.56 -5.67
C ASP A 73 0.42 20.89 -6.43
N PHE A 74 1.67 21.15 -6.03
CA PHE A 74 2.82 20.42 -6.57
C PHE A 74 2.72 18.92 -6.31
N LEU A 75 2.39 18.50 -5.09
CA LEU A 75 2.22 17.08 -4.75
C LEU A 75 1.12 16.42 -5.59
N PHE A 76 0.03 17.12 -5.86
CA PHE A 76 -1.04 16.64 -6.72
C PHE A 76 -0.56 16.44 -8.18
N LEU A 77 0.07 17.45 -8.76
CA LEU A 77 0.60 17.37 -10.12
C LEU A 77 1.72 16.33 -10.23
N ALA A 78 2.58 16.23 -9.22
CA ALA A 78 3.64 15.23 -9.15
C ALA A 78 3.08 13.80 -9.06
N ALA A 79 1.98 13.59 -8.30
CA ALA A 79 1.31 12.29 -8.23
C ALA A 79 0.76 11.85 -9.60
N ILE A 80 0.13 12.77 -10.33
CA ILE A 80 -0.35 12.52 -11.70
C ILE A 80 0.83 12.25 -12.65
N ALA A 81 1.86 13.09 -12.62
CA ALA A 81 3.04 12.95 -13.47
C ALA A 81 3.75 11.62 -13.21
N LEU A 82 3.91 11.23 -11.94
CA LEU A 82 4.46 9.93 -11.55
C LEU A 82 3.61 8.78 -12.11
N GLN A 83 2.29 8.87 -12.00
CA GLN A 83 1.38 7.85 -12.52
C GLN A 83 1.53 7.71 -14.04
N VAL A 84 1.52 8.83 -14.77
CA VAL A 84 1.71 8.84 -16.23
C VAL A 84 3.08 8.26 -16.60
N LEU A 85 4.13 8.63 -15.87
CA LEU A 85 5.48 8.12 -16.09
C LEU A 85 5.56 6.59 -15.89
N LEU A 86 4.97 6.06 -14.82
CA LEU A 86 4.98 4.62 -14.55
C LEU A 86 4.26 3.82 -15.63
N VAL A 87 3.15 4.35 -16.16
CA VAL A 87 2.43 3.74 -17.30
C VAL A 87 3.25 3.85 -18.59
N ALA A 88 3.81 5.02 -18.90
CA ALA A 88 4.63 5.23 -20.11
C ALA A 88 5.87 4.34 -20.13
N LEU A 89 6.50 4.13 -18.97
CA LEU A 89 7.63 3.22 -18.80
C LEU A 89 7.21 1.74 -18.73
N LYS A 90 5.94 1.42 -18.84
CA LYS A 90 5.37 0.06 -18.72
C LYS A 90 5.68 -0.61 -17.37
N LEU A 91 5.92 0.19 -16.35
CA LEU A 91 6.12 -0.26 -14.96
C LEU A 91 4.78 -0.52 -14.26
N GLU A 92 3.71 0.13 -14.72
CA GLU A 92 2.32 -0.14 -14.34
C GLU A 92 1.46 -0.55 -15.54
N ARG A 93 0.46 -1.39 -15.27
CA ARG A 93 -0.54 -1.79 -16.26
C ARG A 93 -1.79 -0.92 -16.12
N LEU A 94 -2.56 -0.78 -17.21
CA LEU A 94 -3.81 -0.01 -17.20
C LEU A 94 -4.84 -0.55 -16.18
N GLU A 95 -4.79 -1.85 -15.86
CA GLU A 95 -5.62 -2.44 -14.81
C GLU A 95 -5.24 -1.93 -13.42
N GLU A 96 -3.95 -1.71 -13.17
CA GLU A 96 -3.44 -1.11 -11.92
C GLU A 96 -3.86 0.37 -11.82
N VAL A 97 -3.93 1.09 -12.95
CA VAL A 97 -4.44 2.48 -13.01
C VAL A 97 -5.93 2.54 -12.63
N LYS A 98 -6.74 1.55 -13.04
CA LYS A 98 -8.15 1.47 -12.61
C LYS A 98 -8.26 1.32 -11.09
N VAL A 99 -7.42 0.47 -10.49
CA VAL A 99 -7.34 0.34 -9.04
C VAL A 99 -7.01 1.68 -8.38
N ILE A 100 -6.00 2.39 -8.89
CA ILE A 100 -5.60 3.71 -8.38
C ILE A 100 -6.75 4.71 -8.48
N ALA A 101 -7.49 4.74 -9.60
CA ALA A 101 -8.64 5.62 -9.76
C ALA A 101 -9.76 5.32 -8.75
N ILE A 102 -10.08 4.05 -8.51
CA ILE A 102 -11.06 3.64 -7.51
C ILE A 102 -10.62 4.10 -6.11
N PHE A 103 -9.35 3.86 -5.76
CA PHE A 103 -8.81 4.27 -4.47
C PHE A 103 -8.75 5.79 -4.30
N HIS A 104 -8.44 6.52 -5.37
CA HIS A 104 -8.45 7.98 -5.33
C HIS A 104 -9.85 8.52 -4.97
N VAL A 105 -10.91 7.98 -5.58
CA VAL A 105 -12.30 8.37 -5.29
C VAL A 105 -12.69 7.97 -3.87
N VAL A 106 -12.52 6.69 -3.52
CA VAL A 106 -12.87 6.16 -2.18
C VAL A 106 -12.12 6.89 -1.08
N GLY A 107 -10.80 7.08 -1.26
CA GLY A 107 -9.94 7.79 -0.31
C GLY A 107 -10.33 9.27 -0.18
N THR A 108 -10.63 9.94 -1.28
CA THR A 108 -11.08 11.36 -1.23
C THR A 108 -12.39 11.52 -0.46
N ILE A 109 -13.36 10.60 -0.62
CA ILE A 109 -14.59 10.61 0.15
C ILE A 109 -14.30 10.42 1.65
N MET A 110 -13.42 9.50 2.01
CA MET A 110 -12.98 9.26 3.38
C MET A 110 -12.31 10.50 3.98
N GLU A 111 -11.44 11.15 3.22
CA GLU A 111 -10.74 12.38 3.64
C GLU A 111 -11.68 13.55 3.88
N LEU A 112 -12.61 13.81 2.95
CA LEU A 112 -13.61 14.86 3.08
C LEU A 112 -14.41 14.72 4.38
N PHE A 113 -14.87 13.50 4.66
CA PHE A 113 -15.60 13.21 5.88
C PHE A 113 -14.75 13.43 7.14
N LYS A 114 -13.56 12.84 7.20
CA LYS A 114 -12.70 12.91 8.40
C LYS A 114 -12.19 14.31 8.68
N THR A 115 -11.87 15.08 7.64
CA THR A 115 -11.47 16.47 7.77
C THR A 115 -12.65 17.32 8.28
N HIS A 116 -13.86 17.08 7.74
CA HIS A 116 -15.08 17.72 8.26
C HIS A 116 -15.34 17.39 9.73
N MET A 117 -15.10 16.16 10.15
CA MET A 117 -15.22 15.72 11.56
C MET A 117 -14.05 16.18 12.45
N GLY A 118 -13.08 16.93 11.92
CA GLY A 118 -11.93 17.43 12.69
C GLY A 118 -10.95 16.33 13.13
N SER A 119 -10.99 15.15 12.52
CA SER A 119 -10.08 14.04 12.88
C SER A 119 -8.62 14.37 12.58
N TRP A 120 -8.36 15.13 11.52
CA TRP A 120 -7.08 15.74 11.14
C TRP A 120 -7.32 16.95 10.24
N THR A 121 -6.29 17.73 10.02
CA THR A 121 -6.32 18.91 9.18
C THR A 121 -5.12 18.98 8.25
N TYR A 122 -5.26 19.72 7.17
CA TYR A 122 -4.20 20.02 6.20
C TYR A 122 -3.74 21.46 6.41
N PRO A 123 -2.49 21.71 6.89
CA PRO A 123 -2.07 23.05 7.32
C PRO A 123 -1.69 24.01 6.18
N GLY A 124 -1.65 23.53 4.93
CA GLY A 124 -1.24 24.34 3.78
C GLY A 124 -2.41 24.78 2.92
N ASP A 125 -2.18 25.87 2.17
CA ASP A 125 -3.07 26.29 1.11
C ASP A 125 -2.88 25.42 -0.15
N ALA A 126 -3.97 25.28 -0.93
CA ALA A 126 -3.97 24.62 -2.21
C ALA A 126 -5.08 25.18 -3.10
N PHE A 127 -4.82 25.24 -4.39
CA PHE A 127 -5.84 25.51 -5.40
C PHE A 127 -6.67 24.24 -5.69
N PHE A 128 -5.95 23.10 -5.84
CA PHE A 128 -6.59 21.78 -6.05
C PHE A 128 -7.02 21.17 -4.72
N LYS A 129 -8.09 21.72 -4.13
CA LYS A 129 -8.71 21.22 -2.89
C LYS A 129 -10.25 21.24 -3.00
N ILE A 130 -10.88 20.30 -2.30
CA ILE A 130 -12.34 20.23 -2.14
C ILE A 130 -12.63 20.11 -0.65
N GLY A 131 -13.49 20.99 -0.11
CA GLY A 131 -13.87 20.93 1.31
C GLY A 131 -12.69 21.02 2.30
N GLY A 132 -11.62 21.72 1.95
CA GLY A 132 -10.40 21.82 2.75
C GLY A 132 -9.42 20.64 2.59
N VAL A 133 -9.75 19.65 1.77
CA VAL A 133 -8.92 18.47 1.50
C VAL A 133 -8.18 18.65 0.17
N PRO A 134 -6.82 18.66 0.17
CA PRO A 134 -6.04 18.70 -1.05
C PRO A 134 -6.19 17.40 -1.85
N LEU A 135 -6.33 17.50 -3.18
CA LEU A 135 -6.63 16.34 -4.02
C LEU A 135 -5.50 15.28 -4.09
N PHE A 136 -4.24 15.63 -3.75
CA PHE A 136 -3.18 14.63 -3.69
C PHE A 136 -3.45 13.52 -2.66
N THR A 137 -4.28 13.77 -1.65
CA THR A 137 -4.55 12.83 -0.56
C THR A 137 -5.21 11.55 -1.04
N GLY A 138 -6.09 11.63 -2.03
CA GLY A 138 -6.67 10.44 -2.65
C GLY A 138 -5.61 9.52 -3.27
N PHE A 139 -4.51 10.07 -3.79
CA PHE A 139 -3.39 9.28 -4.28
C PHE A 139 -2.60 8.58 -3.17
N MET A 140 -2.61 9.11 -1.95
CA MET A 140 -1.99 8.41 -0.80
C MET A 140 -2.71 7.08 -0.49
N TYR A 141 -4.03 7.04 -0.58
CA TYR A 141 -4.78 5.79 -0.48
C TYR A 141 -4.50 4.86 -1.67
N ALA A 142 -4.39 5.44 -2.86
CA ALA A 142 -4.06 4.70 -4.07
C ALA A 142 -2.69 3.98 -3.99
N CYS A 143 -1.73 4.49 -3.20
CA CYS A 143 -0.45 3.82 -2.95
C CYS A 143 -0.63 2.39 -2.40
N VAL A 144 -1.61 2.19 -1.51
CA VAL A 144 -1.91 0.86 -0.94
C VAL A 144 -2.48 -0.07 -2.01
N GLY A 145 -3.42 0.42 -2.82
CA GLY A 145 -4.00 -0.34 -3.93
C GLY A 145 -2.96 -0.73 -4.98
N SER A 146 -2.12 0.23 -5.40
CA SER A 146 -1.01 -0.01 -6.34
C SER A 146 -0.05 -1.07 -5.80
N TYR A 147 0.35 -0.97 -4.52
CA TYR A 147 1.20 -1.96 -3.88
C TYR A 147 0.58 -3.36 -3.94
N ILE A 148 -0.69 -3.53 -3.51
CA ILE A 148 -1.35 -4.84 -3.47
C ILE A 148 -1.47 -5.43 -4.88
N ALA A 149 -1.89 -4.65 -5.87
CA ALA A 149 -2.01 -5.10 -7.25
C ALA A 149 -0.66 -5.53 -7.82
N ARG A 150 0.38 -4.73 -7.58
CA ARG A 150 1.73 -4.99 -8.09
C ARG A 150 2.39 -6.18 -7.40
N ILE A 151 2.29 -6.31 -6.06
CA ILE A 151 2.88 -7.44 -5.34
C ILE A 151 2.19 -8.76 -5.70
N THR A 152 0.88 -8.73 -5.93
CA THR A 152 0.11 -9.89 -6.40
C THR A 152 0.68 -10.43 -7.71
N ARG A 153 1.05 -9.56 -8.63
CA ARG A 153 1.66 -9.93 -9.93
C ARG A 153 3.13 -10.35 -9.77
N LEU A 154 3.95 -9.57 -9.04
CA LEU A 154 5.39 -9.77 -8.94
C LEU A 154 5.77 -11.06 -8.22
N MET A 155 4.99 -11.47 -7.24
CA MET A 155 5.23 -12.67 -6.45
C MET A 155 4.29 -13.83 -6.78
N ASP A 156 3.44 -13.69 -7.82
CA ASP A 156 2.41 -14.66 -8.19
C ASP A 156 1.60 -15.11 -6.96
N LEU A 157 1.00 -14.13 -6.25
CA LEU A 157 0.25 -14.44 -5.03
C LEU A 157 -0.89 -15.40 -5.32
N ARG A 158 -0.96 -16.46 -4.51
CA ARG A 158 -1.98 -17.48 -4.58
C ARG A 158 -2.51 -17.76 -3.19
N PHE A 159 -3.76 -18.23 -3.12
CA PHE A 159 -4.45 -18.32 -1.84
C PHE A 159 -5.05 -19.72 -1.67
N SER A 160 -4.78 -20.39 -0.54
CA SER A 160 -5.50 -21.58 -0.14
C SER A 160 -6.59 -21.22 0.86
N HIS A 161 -7.68 -21.99 0.87
CA HIS A 161 -8.82 -21.79 1.76
C HIS A 161 -9.33 -20.34 1.75
N TYR A 162 -9.32 -19.72 0.55
CA TYR A 162 -9.85 -18.37 0.41
C TYR A 162 -11.35 -18.39 0.72
N PRO A 163 -11.85 -17.46 1.55
CA PRO A 163 -13.26 -17.44 1.93
C PRO A 163 -14.16 -17.10 0.74
N PRO A 164 -15.47 -17.43 0.83
CA PRO A 164 -16.43 -16.99 -0.17
C PRO A 164 -16.36 -15.45 -0.37
N ILE A 165 -16.32 -14.99 -1.63
CA ILE A 165 -16.10 -13.57 -1.97
C ILE A 165 -17.12 -12.65 -1.27
N TRP A 166 -18.37 -13.08 -1.12
CA TRP A 166 -19.40 -12.26 -0.45
C TRP A 166 -19.06 -11.97 1.03
N THR A 167 -18.40 -12.91 1.74
CA THR A 167 -18.01 -12.69 3.15
C THR A 167 -16.93 -11.62 3.28
N THR A 168 -16.00 -11.57 2.32
CA THR A 168 -14.97 -10.52 2.27
C THR A 168 -15.58 -9.16 2.01
N TRP A 169 -16.61 -9.08 1.15
CA TRP A 169 -17.37 -7.85 0.93
C TRP A 169 -18.16 -7.40 2.15
N VAL A 170 -18.81 -8.32 2.88
CA VAL A 170 -19.49 -7.98 4.15
C VAL A 170 -18.49 -7.34 5.12
N LEU A 171 -17.29 -7.89 5.25
CA LEU A 171 -16.26 -7.35 6.12
C LEU A 171 -15.78 -5.98 5.63
N ALA A 172 -15.53 -5.83 4.32
CA ALA A 172 -15.06 -4.55 3.73
C ALA A 172 -16.11 -3.45 3.85
N ILE A 173 -17.38 -3.76 3.55
CA ILE A 173 -18.49 -2.82 3.70
C ILE A 173 -18.67 -2.47 5.18
N GLY A 174 -18.63 -3.44 6.09
CA GLY A 174 -18.70 -3.19 7.53
C GLY A 174 -17.58 -2.26 8.01
N ALA A 175 -16.34 -2.47 7.55
CA ALA A 175 -15.21 -1.60 7.87
C ALA A 175 -15.40 -0.19 7.32
N TYR A 176 -15.86 -0.07 6.06
CA TYR A 176 -16.11 1.22 5.42
C TYR A 176 -17.25 1.97 6.10
N VAL A 177 -18.37 1.31 6.38
CA VAL A 177 -19.51 1.92 7.09
C VAL A 177 -19.09 2.37 8.50
N ASN A 178 -18.39 1.51 9.26
CA ASN A 178 -17.90 1.87 10.60
C ASN A 178 -16.94 3.06 10.58
N PHE A 179 -16.16 3.24 9.51
CA PHE A 179 -15.30 4.41 9.37
C PHE A 179 -16.07 5.73 9.47
N PHE A 180 -17.30 5.77 8.99
CA PHE A 180 -18.18 6.95 9.09
C PHE A 180 -19.01 6.95 10.38
N THR A 181 -19.64 5.83 10.70
CA THR A 181 -20.70 5.76 11.70
C THR A 181 -20.20 5.77 13.15
N HIS A 182 -18.95 5.39 13.42
CA HIS A 182 -18.40 5.41 14.79
C HIS A 182 -18.30 6.82 15.41
N HIS A 183 -18.50 7.87 14.63
CA HIS A 183 -18.61 9.23 15.14
C HIS A 183 -20.01 9.55 15.72
N PHE A 184 -21.02 8.76 15.35
CA PHE A 184 -22.43 9.00 15.69
C PHE A 184 -23.06 7.84 16.47
N GLY A 185 -22.38 6.69 16.50
CA GLY A 185 -22.89 5.47 17.12
C GLY A 185 -21.76 4.60 17.70
N PRO A 186 -22.08 3.35 18.06
CA PRO A 186 -21.10 2.45 18.64
C PRO A 186 -20.00 2.11 17.63
N ASP A 187 -18.78 2.05 18.15
CA ASP A 187 -17.62 1.61 17.38
C ASP A 187 -17.52 0.08 17.37
N ILE A 188 -17.78 -0.52 16.21
CA ILE A 188 -17.78 -1.97 16.03
C ILE A 188 -16.44 -2.53 15.57
N ARG A 189 -15.32 -1.76 15.66
CA ARG A 189 -14.00 -2.20 15.19
C ARG A 189 -13.57 -3.53 15.79
N VAL A 190 -13.81 -3.77 17.07
CA VAL A 190 -13.47 -5.03 17.72
C VAL A 190 -14.21 -6.21 17.08
N GLY A 191 -15.50 -6.04 16.81
CA GLY A 191 -16.30 -7.06 16.08
C GLY A 191 -15.76 -7.33 14.68
N LEU A 192 -15.31 -6.28 13.97
CA LEU A 192 -14.70 -6.42 12.64
C LEU A 192 -13.34 -7.13 12.69
N TYR A 193 -12.52 -6.91 13.73
CA TYR A 193 -11.28 -7.67 13.92
C TYR A 193 -11.58 -9.16 14.17
N LEU A 194 -12.51 -9.47 15.05
CA LEU A 194 -12.92 -10.86 15.31
C LEU A 194 -13.49 -11.51 14.06
N LEU A 195 -14.33 -10.80 13.32
CA LEU A 195 -14.91 -11.29 12.06
C LEU A 195 -13.80 -11.54 11.01
N SER A 196 -12.80 -10.66 10.91
CA SER A 196 -11.66 -10.85 10.01
C SER A 196 -10.85 -12.08 10.36
N ILE A 197 -10.64 -12.35 11.66
CA ILE A 197 -9.96 -13.55 12.13
C ILE A 197 -10.78 -14.79 11.74
N LEU A 198 -12.08 -14.81 11.99
CA LEU A 198 -12.95 -15.94 11.65
C LEU A 198 -12.95 -16.23 10.13
N ILE A 199 -13.05 -15.19 9.31
CA ILE A 199 -13.11 -15.30 7.85
C ILE A 199 -11.76 -15.80 7.27
N PHE A 200 -10.63 -15.24 7.73
CA PHE A 200 -9.31 -15.51 7.15
C PHE A 200 -8.43 -16.47 7.96
N ALA A 201 -8.91 -17.03 9.10
CA ALA A 201 -8.12 -17.89 9.98
C ALA A 201 -7.43 -19.06 9.26
N ARG A 202 -8.08 -19.64 8.25
CA ARG A 202 -7.56 -20.78 7.47
C ARG A 202 -6.86 -20.37 6.18
N THR A 203 -6.93 -19.09 5.80
CA THR A 203 -6.38 -18.61 4.54
C THR A 203 -4.86 -18.47 4.64
N ARG A 204 -4.16 -19.10 3.70
CA ARG A 204 -2.72 -18.97 3.52
C ARG A 204 -2.45 -18.23 2.22
N VAL A 205 -1.54 -17.25 2.25
CA VAL A 205 -1.03 -16.60 1.05
C VAL A 205 0.30 -17.25 0.67
N TYR A 206 0.36 -17.74 -0.56
CA TYR A 206 1.57 -18.27 -1.18
C TYR A 206 2.20 -17.19 -2.04
N PHE A 207 3.52 -17.08 -1.99
CA PHE A 207 4.30 -16.11 -2.74
C PHE A 207 5.63 -16.69 -3.18
N THR A 208 6.12 -16.28 -4.34
CA THR A 208 7.36 -16.80 -4.93
C THR A 208 8.37 -15.65 -5.09
N PRO A 209 9.32 -15.50 -4.16
CA PRO A 209 10.36 -14.48 -4.27
C PRO A 209 11.24 -14.65 -5.49
N ASP A 210 11.76 -15.84 -5.73
CA ASP A 210 12.51 -16.21 -6.93
C ASP A 210 12.02 -17.53 -7.51
N GLN A 211 12.41 -18.66 -6.94
CA GLN A 211 12.03 -20.00 -7.43
C GLN A 211 11.19 -20.79 -6.42
N LYS A 212 11.42 -20.57 -5.14
CA LYS A 212 10.76 -21.34 -4.08
C LYS A 212 9.48 -20.66 -3.64
N ALA A 213 8.37 -21.38 -3.77
CA ALA A 213 7.11 -20.93 -3.17
C ALA A 213 7.24 -20.97 -1.64
N ARG A 214 6.82 -19.87 -1.01
CA ARG A 214 6.72 -19.70 0.43
C ARG A 214 5.28 -19.41 0.78
N TRP A 215 4.91 -19.58 2.02
CA TRP A 215 3.57 -19.21 2.47
C TRP A 215 3.60 -18.57 3.85
N MET A 216 2.57 -17.80 4.15
CA MET A 216 2.28 -17.28 5.49
C MET A 216 0.77 -17.23 5.73
N PRO A 217 0.31 -17.22 7.00
CA PRO A 217 -1.09 -16.92 7.30
C PRO A 217 -1.47 -15.54 6.76
N MET A 218 -2.64 -15.44 6.14
CA MET A 218 -3.09 -14.18 5.50
C MET A 218 -3.20 -13.03 6.49
N LEU A 219 -3.64 -13.32 7.72
CA LEU A 219 -3.76 -12.33 8.80
C LEU A 219 -2.40 -11.69 9.14
N ILE A 220 -1.31 -12.47 9.09
CA ILE A 220 0.06 -11.92 9.29
C ILE A 220 0.40 -10.97 8.15
N GLY A 221 0.07 -11.31 6.91
CA GLY A 221 0.27 -10.43 5.76
C GLY A 221 -0.47 -9.09 5.94
N PHE A 222 -1.71 -9.13 6.38
CA PHE A 222 -2.49 -7.91 6.67
C PHE A 222 -1.85 -7.06 7.77
N LEU A 223 -1.42 -7.68 8.86
CA LEU A 223 -0.77 -6.98 9.98
C LEU A 223 0.55 -6.32 9.53
N LEU A 224 1.38 -7.03 8.78
CA LEU A 224 2.65 -6.50 8.28
C LEU A 224 2.44 -5.30 7.36
N VAL A 225 1.51 -5.37 6.41
CA VAL A 225 1.21 -4.23 5.53
C VAL A 225 0.64 -3.07 6.32
N SER A 226 -0.25 -3.32 7.29
CA SER A 226 -0.80 -2.29 8.17
C SER A 226 0.27 -1.58 9.00
N LEU A 227 1.30 -2.32 9.43
CA LEU A 227 2.46 -1.75 10.11
C LEU A 227 3.25 -0.80 9.19
N PHE A 228 3.46 -1.17 7.93
CA PHE A 228 4.11 -0.28 6.95
C PHE A 228 3.27 0.96 6.64
N ILE A 229 1.94 0.84 6.59
CA ILE A 229 1.03 1.99 6.45
C ILE A 229 1.17 2.91 7.68
N TRP A 230 1.28 2.36 8.89
CA TRP A 230 1.51 3.14 10.10
C TRP A 230 2.86 3.87 10.08
N PHE A 231 3.93 3.28 9.54
CA PHE A 231 5.18 4.01 9.31
C PHE A 231 5.01 5.15 8.30
N ALA A 232 4.32 4.91 7.19
CA ALA A 232 4.02 5.95 6.19
C ALA A 232 3.20 7.10 6.79
N GLU A 233 2.24 6.80 7.66
CA GLU A 233 1.46 7.78 8.42
C GLU A 233 2.36 8.66 9.30
N ASN A 234 3.32 8.08 9.99
CA ASN A 234 4.28 8.84 10.79
C ASN A 234 5.14 9.76 9.92
N ILE A 235 5.56 9.33 8.75
CA ILE A 235 6.27 10.18 7.78
C ILE A 235 5.37 11.32 7.31
N GLY A 236 4.11 11.04 6.95
CA GLY A 236 3.15 12.05 6.50
C GLY A 236 2.89 13.13 7.53
N THR A 237 2.70 12.76 8.80
CA THR A 237 2.51 13.72 9.89
C THR A 237 3.81 14.44 10.27
N PHE A 238 4.96 13.76 10.26
CA PHE A 238 6.27 14.36 10.49
C PHE A 238 6.60 15.43 9.44
N THR A 239 6.21 15.22 8.20
CA THR A 239 6.42 16.18 7.10
C THR A 239 5.38 17.32 7.10
N ASN A 240 4.54 17.43 8.13
CA ASN A 240 3.44 18.41 8.19
C ASN A 240 2.53 18.37 6.97
N THR A 241 2.34 17.19 6.38
CA THR A 241 1.44 17.02 5.25
C THR A 241 -0.01 17.00 5.72
N TRP A 242 -0.29 16.35 6.83
CA TRP A 242 -1.51 16.47 7.65
C TRP A 242 -1.15 16.44 9.13
N ILE A 243 -2.04 16.97 9.96
CA ILE A 243 -1.77 17.13 11.40
C ILE A 243 -2.97 16.62 12.18
N TYR A 244 -2.74 15.77 13.16
CA TYR A 244 -3.73 15.39 14.16
C TYR A 244 -3.90 16.48 15.22
N PRO A 245 -5.08 16.57 15.88
CA PRO A 245 -5.31 17.56 16.93
C PRO A 245 -4.25 17.58 18.04
N HIS A 246 -3.72 16.43 18.44
CA HIS A 246 -2.67 16.30 19.45
C HIS A 246 -1.27 16.70 18.96
N GLN A 247 -1.08 16.93 17.67
CA GLN A 247 0.19 17.35 17.06
C GLN A 247 0.26 18.86 16.77
N LYS A 248 -0.77 19.64 17.09
CA LYS A 248 -0.80 21.10 16.84
C LYS A 248 0.30 21.87 17.57
N GLY A 249 0.78 21.37 18.70
CA GLY A 249 1.87 21.97 19.48
C GLY A 249 3.28 21.46 19.13
N GLY A 250 3.41 20.56 18.17
CA GLY A 250 4.65 19.92 17.75
C GLY A 250 4.38 18.47 17.32
N TRP A 251 5.27 17.91 16.51
CA TRP A 251 5.11 16.54 16.06
C TRP A 251 5.31 15.54 17.20
N HIS A 252 4.37 14.63 17.34
CA HIS A 252 4.43 13.45 18.19
C HIS A 252 4.11 12.23 17.32
N MET A 253 4.73 11.11 17.65
CA MET A 253 4.49 9.84 16.96
C MET A 253 3.00 9.48 16.99
N VAL A 254 2.46 9.05 15.86
CA VAL A 254 1.08 8.56 15.76
C VAL A 254 0.89 7.37 16.69
N PRO A 255 -0.11 7.38 17.58
CA PRO A 255 -0.32 6.29 18.55
C PRO A 255 -0.45 4.93 17.86
N PHE A 256 0.20 3.90 18.42
CA PHE A 256 0.16 2.55 17.85
C PHE A 256 -1.26 1.98 17.77
N SER A 257 -2.18 2.45 18.61
CA SER A 257 -3.60 2.11 18.55
C SER A 257 -4.26 2.44 17.19
N LYS A 258 -3.69 3.39 16.44
CA LYS A 258 -4.12 3.71 15.05
C LYS A 258 -3.85 2.57 14.07
N MET A 259 -2.92 1.67 14.38
CA MET A 259 -2.62 0.52 13.52
C MET A 259 -3.87 -0.36 13.27
N GLY A 260 -4.78 -0.45 14.24
CA GLY A 260 -6.05 -1.15 14.04
C GLY A 260 -6.94 -0.52 12.95
N ALA A 261 -6.96 0.82 12.85
CA ALA A 261 -7.68 1.50 11.76
C ALA A 261 -7.02 1.21 10.39
N TRP A 262 -5.68 1.20 10.35
CA TRP A 262 -4.93 0.84 9.13
C TRP A 262 -5.12 -0.63 8.74
N TYR A 263 -5.29 -1.51 9.73
CA TYR A 263 -5.63 -2.90 9.48
C TYR A 263 -6.99 -3.04 8.75
N LEU A 264 -8.01 -2.33 9.19
CA LEU A 264 -9.32 -2.34 8.52
C LEU A 264 -9.26 -1.69 7.13
N LEU A 265 -8.48 -0.61 6.98
CA LEU A 265 -8.23 0.00 5.67
C LEU A 265 -7.49 -0.97 4.74
N MET A 266 -6.52 -1.72 5.26
CA MET A 266 -5.81 -2.75 4.50
C MET A 266 -6.77 -3.85 4.02
N LEU A 267 -7.69 -4.31 4.88
CA LEU A 267 -8.73 -5.27 4.52
C LEU A 267 -9.64 -4.74 3.40
N LEU A 268 -10.15 -3.51 3.55
CA LEU A 268 -10.93 -2.85 2.51
C LEU A 268 -10.14 -2.78 1.19
N SER A 269 -8.89 -2.35 1.28
CA SER A 269 -8.01 -2.22 0.12
C SER A 269 -7.79 -3.57 -0.58
N PHE A 270 -7.55 -4.62 0.18
CA PHE A 270 -7.37 -5.95 -0.35
C PHE A 270 -8.63 -6.46 -1.08
N VAL A 271 -9.81 -6.25 -0.51
CA VAL A 271 -11.08 -6.64 -1.14
C VAL A 271 -11.32 -5.88 -2.44
N LEU A 272 -11.06 -4.57 -2.46
CA LEU A 272 -11.18 -3.76 -3.69
C LEU A 272 -10.23 -4.25 -4.79
N VAL A 273 -8.97 -4.56 -4.43
CA VAL A 273 -7.99 -5.08 -5.40
C VAL A 273 -8.40 -6.47 -5.89
N THR A 274 -8.89 -7.35 -5.02
CA THR A 274 -9.33 -8.71 -5.41
C THR A 274 -10.60 -8.71 -6.24
N HIS A 275 -11.34 -7.62 -6.26
CA HIS A 275 -12.44 -7.44 -7.22
C HIS A 275 -11.92 -7.25 -8.66
N VAL A 276 -10.82 -6.52 -8.82
CA VAL A 276 -10.17 -6.30 -10.13
C VAL A 276 -9.25 -7.47 -10.50
N HIS A 277 -8.55 -8.03 -9.52
CA HIS A 277 -7.62 -9.16 -9.66
C HIS A 277 -8.09 -10.34 -8.80
N PRO A 278 -8.99 -11.20 -9.29
CA PRO A 278 -9.55 -12.30 -8.52
C PRO A 278 -8.47 -13.23 -7.93
N PRO A 279 -8.65 -13.70 -6.66
CA PRO A 279 -7.68 -14.55 -6.01
C PRO A 279 -7.58 -15.91 -6.71
N LYS A 280 -6.34 -16.34 -6.95
CA LYS A 280 -6.04 -17.61 -7.63
C LYS A 280 -5.71 -18.69 -6.62
N PRO A 281 -6.17 -19.95 -6.82
CA PRO A 281 -5.79 -21.07 -5.97
C PRO A 281 -4.29 -21.43 -6.16
N PRO A 282 -3.67 -22.13 -5.19
CA PRO A 282 -2.31 -22.62 -5.35
C PRO A 282 -2.19 -23.54 -6.57
N SER A 283 -1.11 -23.37 -7.35
CA SER A 283 -0.78 -24.31 -8.43
C SER A 283 -0.20 -25.61 -7.82
N PRO A 284 -0.22 -26.75 -8.55
CA PRO A 284 0.41 -27.98 -8.08
C PRO A 284 1.89 -27.82 -7.71
N ILE A 285 2.58 -26.89 -8.35
CA ILE A 285 4.00 -26.55 -8.11
C ILE A 285 4.21 -25.77 -6.80
N THR A 286 3.18 -25.06 -6.31
CA THR A 286 3.24 -24.28 -5.07
C THR A 286 2.87 -25.10 -3.84
N LYS A 287 2.38 -26.33 -4.00
CA LYS A 287 2.17 -27.26 -2.89
C LYS A 287 3.53 -27.81 -2.47
N THR A 288 4.22 -27.13 -1.57
CA THR A 288 5.25 -27.82 -0.76
C THR A 288 4.54 -28.91 0.04
N PRO A 289 5.13 -30.13 0.15
CA PRO A 289 4.61 -31.12 1.09
C PRO A 289 4.50 -30.46 2.46
N ASP A 290 3.36 -30.61 3.13
CA ASP A 290 3.27 -30.24 4.56
C ASP A 290 4.34 -31.04 5.31
N PRO A 291 5.07 -30.43 6.27
CA PRO A 291 6.09 -31.11 7.07
C PRO A 291 5.52 -32.24 7.89
#